data_ed50eeedd661c73fc04eb9f66f95c42c
#
_entry.id   ed50eeedd661c73fc04eb9f66f95c42c
#
_cell.length_a   1.000
_cell.length_b   1.000
_cell.length_c   1.000
_cell.angle_alpha   90.00
_cell.angle_beta   90.00
_cell.angle_gamma   90.00
#
_symmetry.space_group_name_H-M   'P 1'
#
loop_
_entity.id
_entity.type
_entity.pdbx_description
1 polymer ?
#
loop_
_entity_poly.entity_id
_entity_poly.type
_entity_poly.pdbx_seq_one_letter_code
_entity_poly.pdbx_strand_id
1 'polypeptide(L)'
;MRKWLEKLFILIVKLNRLYSKKKIELKINYNFFEGSFIDRPNRFLTRVNYKGAIIESHLPDPGRLKELLKPGVRILLKKESGEHRKTKFSTQAVYDGDTLISLNTLLPNQFTAYLLTKRKIDFLKEWDIHKKEIPYGNHRFDFQLKRENEYMYLEVKSVTLVEKGIAKFPDAVTERGEKHVEHLGAMAEKGICTMVLFVVQRPDAKLFQPQWERDPKFGFSLHKAWQKGLEVRVIHMKMTPNNLLYLGELPFNLNPKS
;
A
#
# COMPACT_ATOMS: atom_id res chain seq x y z
N MET A 1 -45.31 -0.26 -19.74
CA MET A 1 -44.47 -0.42 -18.55
C MET A 1 -43.44 -1.57 -18.67
N ARG A 2 -43.85 -2.80 -19.01
CA ARG A 2 -42.94 -3.98 -19.18
C ARG A 2 -41.78 -3.76 -20.18
N LYS A 3 -42.06 -3.25 -21.39
CA LYS A 3 -41.04 -2.98 -22.42
C LYS A 3 -40.00 -1.92 -22.04
N TRP A 4 -40.36 -1.00 -21.14
CA TRP A 4 -39.44 0.04 -20.65
C TRP A 4 -38.49 -0.50 -19.61
N LEU A 5 -38.97 -1.40 -18.73
CA LEU A 5 -38.16 -2.11 -17.75
C LEU A 5 -37.17 -3.07 -18.41
N GLU A 6 -37.56 -3.77 -19.48
CA GLU A 6 -36.62 -4.61 -20.26
C GLU A 6 -35.52 -3.79 -20.94
N LYS A 7 -35.87 -2.63 -21.54
CA LYS A 7 -34.85 -1.73 -22.11
C LYS A 7 -33.91 -1.18 -21.06
N LEU A 8 -34.40 -0.82 -19.88
CA LEU A 8 -33.61 -0.34 -18.77
C LEU A 8 -32.68 -1.45 -18.23
N PHE A 9 -33.21 -2.68 -18.11
CA PHE A 9 -32.42 -3.85 -17.69
C PHE A 9 -31.32 -4.17 -18.71
N ILE A 10 -31.63 -4.14 -20.01
CA ILE A 10 -30.63 -4.34 -21.08
C ILE A 10 -29.57 -3.22 -21.08
N LEU A 11 -29.99 -1.98 -20.81
CA LEU A 11 -29.07 -0.84 -20.70
C LEU A 11 -28.16 -0.98 -19.49
N ILE A 12 -28.71 -1.39 -18.34
CA ILE A 12 -27.93 -1.66 -17.11
C ILE A 12 -26.97 -2.83 -17.32
N VAL A 13 -27.39 -3.91 -17.99
CA VAL A 13 -26.53 -5.05 -18.31
C VAL A 13 -25.45 -4.67 -19.33
N LYS A 14 -25.79 -3.83 -20.34
CA LYS A 14 -24.80 -3.27 -21.28
C LYS A 14 -23.84 -2.29 -20.60
N LEU A 15 -24.33 -1.43 -19.71
CA LEU A 15 -23.48 -0.55 -18.88
C LEU A 15 -22.58 -1.38 -17.96
N ASN A 16 -23.11 -2.40 -17.30
CA ASN A 16 -22.28 -3.31 -16.48
C ASN A 16 -21.28 -4.12 -17.32
N ARG A 17 -21.57 -4.45 -18.58
CA ARG A 17 -20.59 -5.05 -19.52
C ARG A 17 -19.55 -4.04 -20.02
N LEU A 18 -19.93 -2.78 -20.27
CA LEU A 18 -18.99 -1.69 -20.61
C LEU A 18 -18.15 -1.28 -19.40
N TYR A 19 -18.70 -1.41 -18.17
CA TYR A 19 -18.01 -1.23 -16.91
C TYR A 19 -17.36 -2.50 -16.37
N SER A 20 -17.33 -3.61 -17.08
CA SER A 20 -16.36 -4.68 -16.87
C SER A 20 -14.97 -4.09 -17.15
N LYS A 21 -14.53 -3.16 -16.28
CA LYS A 21 -13.16 -2.64 -16.24
C LYS A 21 -12.27 -3.87 -16.25
N LYS A 22 -11.53 -4.07 -17.32
CA LYS A 22 -10.46 -5.06 -17.40
C LYS A 22 -9.75 -5.02 -16.06
N LYS A 23 -9.83 -6.10 -15.27
CA LYS A 23 -9.17 -6.17 -13.96
C LYS A 23 -7.73 -5.71 -14.14
N ILE A 24 -7.38 -4.63 -13.43
CA ILE A 24 -6.03 -4.10 -13.46
C ILE A 24 -5.24 -4.94 -12.46
N GLU A 25 -4.36 -5.78 -12.96
CA GLU A 25 -3.63 -6.73 -12.13
C GLU A 25 -2.15 -6.77 -12.49
N LEU A 26 -1.31 -6.81 -11.47
CA LEU A 26 0.12 -7.08 -11.56
C LEU A 26 0.36 -8.53 -11.16
N LYS A 27 0.94 -9.32 -12.05
CA LYS A 27 1.28 -10.72 -11.75
C LYS A 27 2.45 -10.82 -10.77
N ILE A 28 2.35 -11.76 -9.85
CA ILE A 28 3.41 -12.15 -8.93
C ILE A 28 4.18 -13.30 -9.59
N ASN A 29 5.45 -13.08 -9.94
CA ASN A 29 6.27 -13.99 -10.74
C ASN A 29 7.17 -14.90 -9.89
N TYR A 30 6.71 -15.32 -8.71
CA TYR A 30 7.41 -16.31 -7.88
C TYR A 30 6.41 -17.16 -7.10
N ASN A 31 6.84 -18.37 -6.75
CA ASN A 31 6.01 -19.30 -6.01
C ASN A 31 6.04 -19.00 -4.52
N PHE A 32 4.87 -19.14 -3.89
CA PHE A 32 4.75 -19.12 -2.46
C PHE A 32 4.77 -20.51 -1.85
N PHE A 33 5.28 -20.60 -0.64
CA PHE A 33 5.23 -21.75 0.24
C PHE A 33 4.44 -21.37 1.47
N GLU A 34 3.47 -22.17 1.85
CA GLU A 34 2.62 -21.90 3.01
C GLU A 34 3.23 -22.46 4.28
N GLY A 35 3.20 -21.70 5.36
CA GLY A 35 3.62 -22.08 6.69
C GLY A 35 2.72 -21.48 7.75
N SER A 36 2.94 -21.87 9.00
CA SER A 36 2.25 -21.36 10.16
C SER A 36 3.20 -20.52 11.02
N PHE A 37 2.82 -19.27 11.30
CA PHE A 37 3.62 -18.35 12.12
C PHE A 37 3.72 -18.86 13.56
N ILE A 38 4.92 -18.88 14.12
CA ILE A 38 5.16 -19.23 15.53
C ILE A 38 5.34 -17.95 16.34
N ASP A 39 6.41 -17.21 16.06
CA ASP A 39 6.72 -15.96 16.73
C ASP A 39 7.67 -15.07 15.91
N ARG A 40 7.99 -13.93 16.47
CA ARG A 40 8.83 -12.89 15.88
C ARG A 40 9.97 -12.51 16.85
N PRO A 41 11.13 -13.19 16.81
CA PRO A 41 12.25 -12.93 17.71
C PRO A 41 12.78 -11.50 17.65
N ASN A 42 12.73 -10.87 16.46
CA ASN A 42 13.05 -9.46 16.27
C ASN A 42 12.25 -8.88 15.08
N ARG A 43 12.39 -7.55 14.82
CA ARG A 43 11.59 -6.87 13.79
C ARG A 43 11.81 -7.38 12.35
N PHE A 44 12.86 -8.13 12.09
CA PHE A 44 13.22 -8.59 10.74
C PHE A 44 13.24 -10.12 10.61
N LEU A 45 12.84 -10.86 11.65
CA LEU A 45 12.89 -12.31 11.68
C LEU A 45 11.55 -12.89 12.19
N THR A 46 11.05 -13.91 11.49
CA THR A 46 9.94 -14.74 11.94
C THR A 46 10.37 -16.18 12.07
N ARG A 47 9.86 -16.90 13.06
CA ARG A 47 9.93 -18.36 13.14
C ARG A 47 8.61 -18.95 12.65
N VAL A 48 8.72 -19.96 11.83
CA VAL A 48 7.59 -20.51 11.05
C VAL A 48 7.66 -22.03 11.10
N ASN A 49 6.52 -22.67 11.36
CA ASN A 49 6.39 -24.11 11.10
C ASN A 49 6.12 -24.30 9.60
N TYR A 50 7.09 -24.90 8.91
CA TYR A 50 6.99 -25.25 7.51
C TYR A 50 7.22 -26.76 7.33
N LYS A 51 6.17 -27.49 6.91
CA LYS A 51 6.20 -28.96 6.73
C LYS A 51 6.69 -29.73 7.97
N GLY A 52 6.29 -29.29 9.17
CA GLY A 52 6.64 -29.92 10.44
C GLY A 52 8.00 -29.49 11.01
N ALA A 53 8.81 -28.72 10.30
CA ALA A 53 10.06 -28.16 10.77
C ALA A 53 9.93 -26.67 11.12
N ILE A 54 10.62 -26.25 12.18
CA ILE A 54 10.73 -24.82 12.52
C ILE A 54 11.87 -24.21 11.70
N ILE A 55 11.53 -23.20 10.92
CA ILE A 55 12.49 -22.45 10.10
C ILE A 55 12.48 -20.96 10.46
N GLU A 56 13.58 -20.30 10.21
CA GLU A 56 13.70 -18.84 10.27
C GLU A 56 13.46 -18.23 8.88
N SER A 57 12.71 -17.14 8.87
CA SER A 57 12.35 -16.42 7.65
C SER A 57 12.54 -14.91 7.85
N HIS A 58 13.15 -14.25 6.88
CA HIS A 58 13.29 -12.79 6.89
C HIS A 58 11.93 -12.11 6.74
N LEU A 59 11.63 -11.14 7.59
CA LEU A 59 10.44 -10.31 7.51
C LEU A 59 10.82 -8.94 6.96
N PRO A 60 10.40 -8.56 5.74
CA PRO A 60 10.76 -7.27 5.15
C PRO A 60 10.13 -6.07 5.85
N ASP A 61 8.96 -6.26 6.48
CA ASP A 61 8.20 -5.21 7.14
C ASP A 61 8.67 -5.00 8.58
N PRO A 62 9.28 -3.83 8.92
CA PRO A 62 9.72 -3.50 10.26
C PRO A 62 8.58 -3.07 11.19
N GLY A 63 7.36 -2.87 10.67
CA GLY A 63 6.16 -2.48 11.41
C GLY A 63 5.85 -3.41 12.58
N ARG A 64 4.94 -3.01 13.46
CA ARG A 64 4.62 -3.83 14.65
C ARG A 64 3.86 -5.09 14.29
N LEU A 65 2.91 -5.01 13.36
CA LEU A 65 2.13 -6.13 12.80
C LEU A 65 1.48 -7.05 13.85
N LYS A 66 1.29 -6.57 15.08
CA LYS A 66 0.76 -7.40 16.21
C LYS A 66 -0.65 -7.90 15.96
N GLU A 67 -1.44 -7.13 15.22
CA GLU A 67 -2.80 -7.48 14.82
C GLU A 67 -2.84 -8.61 13.77
N LEU A 68 -1.77 -8.76 12.99
CA LEU A 68 -1.66 -9.72 11.89
C LEU A 68 -0.87 -10.97 12.27
N LEU A 69 0.30 -10.79 12.90
CA LEU A 69 1.22 -11.88 13.23
C LEU A 69 0.89 -12.48 14.60
N LYS A 70 -0.14 -13.33 14.64
CA LYS A 70 -0.55 -14.10 15.80
C LYS A 70 -0.06 -15.55 15.66
N PRO A 71 0.37 -16.22 16.76
CA PRO A 71 0.76 -17.63 16.69
C PRO A 71 -0.32 -18.49 16.01
N GLY A 72 0.13 -19.35 15.09
CA GLY A 72 -0.76 -20.24 14.33
C GLY A 72 -1.31 -19.64 13.04
N VAL A 73 -1.19 -18.32 12.79
CA VAL A 73 -1.71 -17.71 11.56
C VAL A 73 -0.97 -18.23 10.32
N ARG A 74 -1.71 -18.44 9.25
CA ARG A 74 -1.14 -18.87 7.95
C ARG A 74 -0.37 -17.73 7.32
N ILE A 75 0.84 -18.01 6.85
CA ILE A 75 1.71 -17.06 6.17
C ILE A 75 2.24 -17.65 4.86
N LEU A 76 2.56 -16.76 3.93
CA LEU A 76 3.20 -17.13 2.68
C LEU A 76 4.67 -16.73 2.70
N LEU A 77 5.50 -17.71 2.39
CA LEU A 77 6.95 -17.63 2.29
C LEU A 77 7.38 -17.61 0.83
N LYS A 78 8.40 -16.85 0.52
CA LYS A 78 9.13 -16.94 -0.74
C LYS A 78 10.50 -17.56 -0.45
N LYS A 79 10.88 -18.57 -1.24
CA LYS A 79 12.25 -19.10 -1.20
C LYS A 79 13.18 -18.08 -1.84
N GLU A 80 14.26 -17.77 -1.15
CA GLU A 80 15.26 -16.83 -1.62
C GLU A 80 16.48 -17.57 -2.16
N SER A 81 17.07 -17.04 -3.22
CA SER A 81 18.34 -17.48 -3.78
C SER A 81 19.47 -16.54 -3.29
N GLY A 82 20.62 -17.08 -2.94
CA GLY A 82 21.79 -16.31 -2.53
C GLY A 82 22.56 -17.01 -1.42
N GLU A 83 23.84 -17.30 -1.69
CA GLU A 83 24.72 -18.06 -0.77
C GLU A 83 25.00 -17.32 0.54
N HIS A 84 25.02 -15.98 0.52
CA HIS A 84 25.31 -15.15 1.69
C HIS A 84 24.09 -14.80 2.57
N ARG A 85 22.90 -15.32 2.25
CA ARG A 85 21.69 -15.02 3.04
C ARG A 85 21.64 -15.87 4.32
N LYS A 86 21.39 -15.20 5.44
CA LYS A 86 21.19 -15.86 6.74
C LYS A 86 19.92 -16.71 6.77
N THR A 87 18.89 -16.34 6.00
CA THR A 87 17.60 -17.05 5.91
C THR A 87 17.33 -17.49 4.48
N LYS A 88 16.91 -18.74 4.30
CA LYS A 88 16.54 -19.30 2.99
C LYS A 88 15.16 -18.88 2.52
N PHE A 89 14.37 -18.27 3.39
CA PHE A 89 13.01 -17.81 3.11
C PHE A 89 12.82 -16.36 3.55
N SER A 90 11.86 -15.68 2.90
CA SER A 90 11.29 -14.41 3.34
C SER A 90 9.78 -14.52 3.50
N THR A 91 9.26 -13.92 4.58
CA THR A 91 7.82 -13.85 4.87
C THR A 91 7.22 -12.74 4.03
N GLN A 92 6.36 -13.10 3.08
CA GLN A 92 5.84 -12.18 2.07
C GLN A 92 4.42 -11.71 2.34
N ALA A 93 3.61 -12.56 2.97
CA ALA A 93 2.21 -12.24 3.24
C ALA A 93 1.67 -13.06 4.41
N VAL A 94 0.58 -12.59 4.98
CA VAL A 94 -0.16 -13.22 6.07
C VAL A 94 -1.64 -13.27 5.73
N TYR A 95 -2.32 -14.32 6.16
CA TYR A 95 -3.77 -14.43 6.11
C TYR A 95 -4.41 -13.83 7.37
N ASP A 96 -5.34 -12.90 7.19
CA ASP A 96 -6.25 -12.42 8.23
C ASP A 96 -7.67 -12.89 7.83
N GLY A 97 -8.12 -13.99 8.41
CA GLY A 97 -9.24 -14.77 7.87
C GLY A 97 -8.93 -15.22 6.42
N ASP A 98 -9.81 -14.89 5.48
CA ASP A 98 -9.63 -15.17 4.06
C ASP A 98 -8.90 -14.06 3.29
N THR A 99 -8.51 -12.99 3.96
CA THR A 99 -7.82 -11.86 3.34
C THR A 99 -6.31 -12.07 3.39
N LEU A 100 -5.68 -12.10 2.22
CA LEU A 100 -4.22 -12.14 2.10
C LEU A 100 -3.65 -10.72 2.11
N ILE A 101 -2.78 -10.44 3.07
CA ILE A 101 -2.17 -9.12 3.30
C ILE A 101 -0.67 -9.24 3.04
N SER A 102 -0.14 -8.38 2.17
CA SER A 102 1.28 -8.36 1.90
C SER A 102 2.07 -7.78 3.08
N LEU A 103 3.19 -8.41 3.40
CA LEU A 103 4.22 -7.94 4.33
C LEU A 103 5.51 -7.54 3.58
N ASN A 104 5.45 -7.45 2.26
CA ASN A 104 6.56 -6.99 1.45
C ASN A 104 6.44 -5.48 1.22
N THR A 105 7.27 -4.71 1.90
CA THR A 105 7.26 -3.24 1.85
C THR A 105 7.65 -2.64 0.50
N LEU A 106 8.22 -3.43 -0.41
CA LEU A 106 8.55 -2.99 -1.77
C LEU A 106 7.34 -3.10 -2.72
N LEU A 107 6.34 -3.92 -2.39
CA LEU A 107 5.19 -4.14 -3.27
C LEU A 107 4.36 -2.87 -3.54
N PRO A 108 4.09 -1.98 -2.58
CA PRO A 108 3.38 -0.74 -2.85
C PRO A 108 4.06 0.12 -3.92
N ASN A 109 5.39 0.28 -3.84
CA ASN A 109 6.16 1.05 -4.83
C ASN A 109 6.18 0.36 -6.20
N GLN A 110 6.36 -0.97 -6.24
CA GLN A 110 6.31 -1.74 -7.50
C GLN A 110 4.92 -1.66 -8.14
N PHE A 111 3.87 -1.77 -7.33
CA PHE A 111 2.49 -1.68 -7.80
C PHE A 111 2.16 -0.28 -8.32
N THR A 112 2.55 0.76 -7.58
CA THR A 112 2.42 2.15 -8.03
C THR A 112 3.13 2.39 -9.35
N ALA A 113 4.38 1.93 -9.49
CA ALA A 113 5.14 2.04 -10.74
C ALA A 113 4.43 1.33 -11.91
N TYR A 114 3.88 0.14 -11.66
CA TYR A 114 3.10 -0.60 -12.66
C TYR A 114 1.85 0.17 -13.07
N LEU A 115 1.08 0.68 -12.12
CA LEU A 115 -0.14 1.43 -12.40
C LEU A 115 0.14 2.73 -13.18
N LEU A 116 1.20 3.46 -12.83
CA LEU A 116 1.67 4.64 -13.56
C LEU A 116 2.03 4.28 -15.01
N THR A 117 2.91 3.27 -15.19
CA THR A 117 3.34 2.82 -16.54
C THR A 117 2.17 2.37 -17.42
N LYS A 118 1.13 1.79 -16.80
CA LYS A 118 -0.10 1.35 -17.49
C LYS A 118 -1.18 2.42 -17.56
N ARG A 119 -0.93 3.64 -17.04
CA ARG A 119 -1.87 4.77 -16.98
C ARG A 119 -3.22 4.37 -16.35
N LYS A 120 -3.14 3.67 -15.20
CA LYS A 120 -4.31 3.06 -14.54
C LYS A 120 -4.78 3.82 -13.30
N ILE A 121 -4.08 4.86 -12.90
CA ILE A 121 -4.46 5.78 -11.84
C ILE A 121 -4.99 7.05 -12.54
N ASP A 122 -6.30 7.29 -12.48
CA ASP A 122 -6.95 8.36 -13.24
C ASP A 122 -6.37 9.75 -12.93
N PHE A 123 -6.08 10.06 -11.67
CA PHE A 123 -5.49 11.34 -11.26
C PHE A 123 -3.99 11.47 -11.59
N LEU A 124 -3.33 10.40 -12.03
CA LEU A 124 -1.91 10.40 -12.47
C LEU A 124 -1.73 9.96 -13.92
N LYS A 125 -2.81 9.83 -14.70
CA LYS A 125 -2.74 9.28 -16.07
C LYS A 125 -1.89 10.11 -17.03
N GLU A 126 -1.74 11.42 -16.78
CA GLU A 126 -0.94 12.36 -17.58
C GLU A 126 0.52 12.45 -17.09
N TRP A 127 0.87 11.75 -16.02
CA TRP A 127 2.19 11.78 -15.43
C TRP A 127 3.01 10.56 -15.81
N ASP A 128 4.25 10.77 -16.24
CA ASP A 128 5.22 9.72 -16.49
C ASP A 128 6.26 9.63 -15.38
N ILE A 129 6.77 8.44 -15.13
CA ILE A 129 7.88 8.26 -14.18
C ILE A 129 9.14 8.84 -14.82
N HIS A 130 9.65 9.95 -14.27
CA HIS A 130 10.91 10.56 -14.71
C HIS A 130 12.11 9.89 -14.01
N LYS A 131 12.06 9.78 -12.67
CA LYS A 131 13.11 9.15 -11.87
C LYS A 131 12.48 8.40 -10.69
N LYS A 132 13.22 7.41 -10.16
CA LYS A 132 12.90 6.70 -8.92
C LYS A 132 13.99 6.98 -7.89
N GLU A 133 13.63 6.86 -6.60
CA GLU A 133 14.56 6.98 -5.48
C GLU A 133 15.36 8.31 -5.52
N ILE A 134 14.66 9.45 -5.58
CA ILE A 134 15.25 10.76 -5.83
C ILE A 134 15.79 11.35 -4.52
N PRO A 135 17.10 11.62 -4.42
CA PRO A 135 17.64 12.35 -3.29
C PRO A 135 17.08 13.78 -3.24
N TYR A 136 16.70 14.22 -2.04
CA TYR A 136 16.31 15.60 -1.77
C TYR A 136 16.80 15.99 -0.36
N GLY A 137 17.90 16.72 -0.28
CA GLY A 137 18.58 16.96 0.99
C GLY A 137 18.94 15.65 1.67
N ASN A 138 18.53 15.48 2.93
CA ASN A 138 18.76 14.26 3.72
C ASN A 138 17.67 13.20 3.51
N HIS A 139 16.77 13.38 2.52
CA HIS A 139 15.64 12.51 2.23
C HIS A 139 15.78 11.89 0.84
N ARG A 140 14.99 10.86 0.58
CA ARG A 140 14.86 10.23 -0.71
C ARG A 140 13.39 9.92 -0.93
N PHE A 141 12.80 10.55 -1.96
CA PHE A 141 11.43 10.31 -2.36
C PHE A 141 11.35 9.15 -3.35
N ASP A 142 10.24 8.43 -3.33
CA ASP A 142 10.08 7.21 -4.13
C ASP A 142 10.07 7.49 -5.63
N PHE A 143 9.38 8.56 -6.07
CA PHE A 143 9.27 8.92 -7.48
C PHE A 143 9.36 10.43 -7.70
N GLN A 144 9.98 10.80 -8.81
CA GLN A 144 9.76 12.07 -9.48
C GLN A 144 8.98 11.78 -10.75
N LEU A 145 7.78 12.35 -10.85
CA LEU A 145 6.94 12.27 -12.04
C LEU A 145 7.12 13.51 -12.88
N LYS A 146 6.87 13.38 -14.19
CA LYS A 146 6.93 14.48 -15.16
C LYS A 146 5.65 14.53 -15.98
N ARG A 147 5.13 15.74 -16.18
CA ARG A 147 4.06 16.06 -17.11
C ARG A 147 4.47 17.33 -17.84
N GLU A 148 4.73 17.23 -19.16
CA GLU A 148 5.27 18.34 -19.94
C GLU A 148 6.53 18.96 -19.31
N ASN A 149 6.46 20.20 -18.82
CA ASN A 149 7.53 20.90 -18.12
C ASN A 149 7.40 20.90 -16.59
N GLU A 150 6.38 20.22 -16.04
CA GLU A 150 6.12 20.14 -14.61
C GLU A 150 6.73 18.87 -14.02
N TYR A 151 7.17 18.98 -12.77
CA TYR A 151 7.66 17.85 -11.99
C TYR A 151 6.87 17.74 -10.70
N MET A 152 6.55 16.50 -10.31
CA MET A 152 5.90 16.17 -9.04
C MET A 152 6.77 15.20 -8.24
N TYR A 153 6.94 15.45 -6.96
CA TYR A 153 7.57 14.51 -6.04
C TYR A 153 6.50 13.68 -5.34
N LEU A 154 6.60 12.36 -5.49
CA LEU A 154 5.64 11.40 -4.98
C LEU A 154 6.32 10.49 -3.95
N GLU A 155 5.74 10.45 -2.76
CA GLU A 155 6.08 9.50 -1.70
C GLU A 155 4.97 8.46 -1.54
N VAL A 156 5.31 7.18 -1.50
CA VAL A 156 4.38 6.06 -1.33
C VAL A 156 4.43 5.55 0.10
N LYS A 157 3.27 5.35 0.72
CA LYS A 157 3.15 4.78 2.06
C LYS A 157 2.35 3.50 2.02
N SER A 158 2.93 2.43 2.57
CA SER A 158 2.29 1.12 2.73
C SER A 158 1.33 1.14 3.92
N VAL A 159 0.09 0.71 3.73
CA VAL A 159 -0.93 0.66 4.78
C VAL A 159 -1.50 -0.75 4.88
N THR A 160 -1.28 -1.40 6.01
CA THR A 160 -1.76 -2.76 6.31
C THR A 160 -2.76 -2.80 7.47
N LEU A 161 -2.76 -1.77 8.34
CA LEU A 161 -3.67 -1.67 9.48
C LEU A 161 -5.06 -1.23 9.01
N VAL A 162 -6.06 -2.07 9.25
CA VAL A 162 -7.48 -1.75 9.05
C VAL A 162 -8.26 -2.19 10.27
N GLU A 163 -9.00 -1.27 10.87
CA GLU A 163 -9.88 -1.51 12.01
C GLU A 163 -11.30 -1.07 11.65
N LYS A 164 -12.26 -2.00 11.71
CA LYS A 164 -13.69 -1.75 11.39
C LYS A 164 -13.89 -1.04 10.03
N GLY A 165 -13.11 -1.44 9.00
CA GLY A 165 -13.17 -0.85 7.66
C GLY A 165 -12.42 0.48 7.50
N ILE A 166 -11.75 0.97 8.53
CA ILE A 166 -10.95 2.19 8.49
C ILE A 166 -9.47 1.80 8.38
N ALA A 167 -8.86 2.14 7.24
CA ALA A 167 -7.41 2.03 7.05
C ALA A 167 -6.70 3.14 7.82
N LYS A 168 -5.67 2.79 8.59
CA LYS A 168 -4.96 3.73 9.46
C LYS A 168 -3.45 3.66 9.21
N PHE A 169 -2.80 4.82 9.24
CA PHE A 169 -1.35 4.94 9.14
C PHE A 169 -0.83 5.98 10.13
N PRO A 170 0.31 5.75 10.77
CA PRO A 170 1.15 4.54 10.72
C PRO A 170 0.68 3.43 11.68
N ASP A 171 1.19 2.21 11.50
CA ASP A 171 0.97 1.10 12.44
C ASP A 171 1.88 1.18 13.68
N ALA A 172 2.94 2.00 13.62
CA ALA A 172 3.86 2.35 14.70
C ALA A 172 4.29 3.80 14.57
N VAL A 173 4.73 4.44 15.67
CA VAL A 173 5.30 5.79 15.63
C VAL A 173 6.41 5.89 14.58
N THR A 174 6.33 6.89 13.70
CA THR A 174 7.22 7.04 12.55
C THR A 174 7.78 8.46 12.40
N GLU A 175 8.87 8.76 13.09
CA GLU A 175 9.58 10.04 12.93
C GLU A 175 10.04 10.29 11.48
N ARG A 176 10.46 9.22 10.78
CA ARG A 176 10.84 9.33 9.37
C ARG A 176 9.63 9.68 8.49
N GLY A 177 8.47 9.07 8.74
CA GLY A 177 7.24 9.39 8.01
C GLY A 177 6.78 10.82 8.23
N GLU A 178 6.85 11.29 9.47
CA GLU A 178 6.57 12.68 9.87
C GLU A 178 7.45 13.65 9.08
N LYS A 179 8.78 13.48 9.13
CA LYS A 179 9.73 14.32 8.38
C LYS A 179 9.48 14.34 6.88
N HIS A 180 9.10 13.20 6.28
CA HIS A 180 8.79 13.13 4.84
C HIS A 180 7.57 14.01 4.49
N VAL A 181 6.47 13.93 5.26
CA VAL A 181 5.28 14.74 4.95
C VAL A 181 5.50 16.22 5.24
N GLU A 182 6.28 16.56 6.26
CA GLU A 182 6.68 17.96 6.54
C GLU A 182 7.49 18.55 5.39
N HIS A 183 8.46 17.82 4.85
CA HIS A 183 9.25 18.28 3.71
C HIS A 183 8.40 18.44 2.45
N LEU A 184 7.52 17.47 2.16
CA LEU A 184 6.60 17.59 1.03
C LEU A 184 5.65 18.78 1.19
N GLY A 185 5.16 19.05 2.40
CA GLY A 185 4.34 20.22 2.71
C GLY A 185 5.10 21.54 2.53
N ALA A 186 6.38 21.60 2.97
CA ALA A 186 7.22 22.77 2.78
C ALA A 186 7.59 23.01 1.30
N MET A 187 7.68 21.96 0.50
CA MET A 187 7.84 22.06 -0.96
C MET A 187 6.56 22.56 -1.63
N ALA A 188 5.40 22.03 -1.23
CA ALA A 188 4.09 22.46 -1.73
C ALA A 188 3.84 23.96 -1.47
N GLU A 189 4.17 24.44 -0.29
CA GLU A 189 4.05 25.85 0.09
C GLU A 189 4.91 26.78 -0.80
N LYS A 190 5.98 26.24 -1.41
CA LYS A 190 6.83 26.92 -2.41
C LYS A 190 6.36 26.75 -3.85
N GLY A 191 5.19 26.17 -4.07
CA GLY A 191 4.62 25.93 -5.40
C GLY A 191 5.17 24.70 -6.12
N ILE A 192 5.93 23.82 -5.44
CA ILE A 192 6.41 22.57 -6.04
C ILE A 192 5.30 21.51 -5.93
N CYS A 193 4.94 20.84 -7.02
CA CYS A 193 3.96 19.76 -6.99
C CYS A 193 4.48 18.59 -6.15
N THR A 194 3.71 18.21 -5.15
CA THR A 194 4.04 17.12 -4.22
C THR A 194 2.84 16.26 -3.94
N MET A 195 3.05 14.97 -3.74
CA MET A 195 1.98 14.02 -3.39
C MET A 195 2.48 12.98 -2.39
N VAL A 196 1.63 12.62 -1.45
CA VAL A 196 1.74 11.37 -0.69
C VAL A 196 0.63 10.42 -1.12
N LEU A 197 1.01 9.21 -1.53
CA LEU A 197 0.10 8.15 -1.97
C LEU A 197 0.09 7.03 -0.93
N PHE A 198 -1.03 6.89 -0.21
CA PHE A 198 -1.24 5.75 0.66
C PHE A 198 -1.77 4.56 -0.14
N VAL A 199 -1.05 3.45 -0.12
CA VAL A 199 -1.44 2.20 -0.77
C VAL A 199 -1.93 1.23 0.30
N VAL A 200 -3.25 1.14 0.41
CA VAL A 200 -3.92 0.24 1.37
C VAL A 200 -3.91 -1.17 0.82
N GLN A 201 -3.18 -2.06 1.47
CA GLN A 201 -2.99 -3.45 1.04
C GLN A 201 -4.12 -4.39 1.53
N ARG A 202 -5.31 -3.83 1.71
CA ARG A 202 -6.49 -4.54 2.22
C ARG A 202 -7.74 -4.19 1.41
N PRO A 203 -8.52 -5.20 0.97
CA PRO A 203 -9.75 -4.98 0.21
C PRO A 203 -10.95 -4.57 1.10
N ASP A 204 -10.87 -4.78 2.41
CA ASP A 204 -11.93 -4.51 3.39
C ASP A 204 -11.96 -3.06 3.90
N ALA A 205 -10.99 -2.24 3.49
CA ALA A 205 -10.97 -0.81 3.80
C ALA A 205 -12.03 -0.03 3.02
N LYS A 206 -12.68 0.92 3.69
CA LYS A 206 -13.71 1.82 3.14
C LYS A 206 -13.33 3.29 3.26
N LEU A 207 -12.45 3.62 4.20
CA LEU A 207 -12.00 4.97 4.52
C LEU A 207 -10.56 4.91 4.99
N PHE A 208 -9.79 5.97 4.75
CA PHE A 208 -8.47 6.16 5.34
C PHE A 208 -8.48 7.30 6.36
N GLN A 209 -7.76 7.11 7.47
CA GLN A 209 -7.48 8.15 8.48
C GLN A 209 -6.05 8.02 9.01
N PRO A 210 -5.42 9.12 9.47
CA PRO A 210 -4.24 9.02 10.32
C PRO A 210 -4.54 8.21 11.58
N GLN A 211 -3.53 7.51 12.10
CA GLN A 211 -3.66 6.77 13.36
C GLN A 211 -3.44 7.72 14.55
N TRP A 212 -4.45 8.55 14.82
CA TRP A 212 -4.43 9.61 15.82
C TRP A 212 -4.06 9.17 17.24
N GLU A 213 -4.45 7.94 17.61
CA GLU A 213 -4.22 7.40 18.95
C GLU A 213 -2.77 6.93 19.15
N ARG A 214 -2.13 6.46 18.08
CA ARG A 214 -0.79 5.86 18.14
C ARG A 214 0.30 6.84 17.77
N ASP A 215 0.06 7.67 16.77
CA ASP A 215 1.01 8.69 16.28
C ASP A 215 0.28 9.99 15.91
N PRO A 216 -0.17 10.74 16.92
CA PRO A 216 -0.82 12.02 16.67
C PRO A 216 0.11 13.03 15.99
N LYS A 217 1.44 12.96 16.22
CA LYS A 217 2.41 13.86 15.58
C LYS A 217 2.39 13.70 14.07
N PHE A 218 2.49 12.46 13.57
CA PHE A 218 2.35 12.19 12.15
C PHE A 218 1.00 12.72 11.61
N GLY A 219 -0.10 12.46 12.33
CA GLY A 219 -1.43 12.92 11.93
C GLY A 219 -1.50 14.45 11.78
N PHE A 220 -1.00 15.21 12.75
CA PHE A 220 -0.95 16.67 12.68
C PHE A 220 -0.02 17.18 11.58
N SER A 221 1.17 16.57 11.41
CA SER A 221 2.10 16.95 10.35
C SER A 221 1.50 16.69 8.96
N LEU A 222 0.80 15.57 8.76
CA LEU A 222 0.10 15.27 7.50
C LEU A 222 -1.04 16.26 7.24
N HIS A 223 -1.88 16.53 8.24
CA HIS A 223 -2.96 17.51 8.13
C HIS A 223 -2.44 18.90 7.77
N LYS A 224 -1.40 19.37 8.46
CA LYS A 224 -0.76 20.66 8.19
C LYS A 224 -0.13 20.73 6.80
N ALA A 225 0.55 19.66 6.37
CA ALA A 225 1.14 19.59 5.04
C ALA A 225 0.06 19.63 3.95
N TRP A 226 -1.06 18.92 4.15
CA TRP A 226 -2.22 18.96 3.25
C TRP A 226 -2.81 20.39 3.15
N GLN A 227 -2.94 21.09 4.25
CA GLN A 227 -3.37 22.51 4.23
C GLN A 227 -2.40 23.43 3.49
N LYS A 228 -1.11 23.07 3.40
CA LYS A 228 -0.07 23.79 2.65
C LYS A 228 -0.03 23.43 1.16
N GLY A 229 -0.91 22.55 0.69
CA GLY A 229 -1.01 22.15 -0.73
C GLY A 229 -0.38 20.81 -1.06
N LEU A 230 0.11 20.03 -0.07
CA LEU A 230 0.48 18.64 -0.32
C LEU A 230 -0.75 17.86 -0.81
N GLU A 231 -0.66 17.26 -1.99
CA GLU A 231 -1.73 16.38 -2.48
C GLU A 231 -1.69 15.05 -1.72
N VAL A 232 -2.84 14.66 -1.16
CA VAL A 232 -3.01 13.38 -0.48
C VAL A 232 -3.95 12.51 -1.30
N ARG A 233 -3.51 11.31 -1.63
CA ARG A 233 -4.33 10.32 -2.33
C ARG A 233 -4.22 8.96 -1.63
N VAL A 234 -5.28 8.19 -1.74
CA VAL A 234 -5.37 6.86 -1.17
C VAL A 234 -5.93 5.90 -2.21
N ILE A 235 -5.18 4.85 -2.47
CA ILE A 235 -5.65 3.74 -3.31
C ILE A 235 -5.67 2.45 -2.50
N HIS A 236 -6.48 1.50 -2.92
CA HIS A 236 -6.45 0.19 -2.29
C HIS A 236 -6.28 -0.95 -3.30
N MET A 237 -5.73 -2.04 -2.79
CA MET A 237 -5.46 -3.22 -3.58
C MET A 237 -5.87 -4.49 -2.83
N LYS A 238 -6.06 -5.56 -3.59
CA LYS A 238 -6.24 -6.93 -3.08
C LYS A 238 -5.07 -7.78 -3.54
N MET A 239 -4.44 -8.47 -2.62
CA MET A 239 -3.45 -9.50 -2.91
C MET A 239 -4.13 -10.86 -3.06
N THR A 240 -3.69 -11.63 -4.04
CA THR A 240 -3.91 -13.07 -4.18
C THR A 240 -2.55 -13.75 -4.31
N PRO A 241 -2.43 -15.08 -4.19
CA PRO A 241 -1.13 -15.73 -4.38
C PRO A 241 -0.48 -15.47 -5.76
N ASN A 242 -1.26 -15.08 -6.76
CA ASN A 242 -0.77 -14.92 -8.14
C ASN A 242 -0.74 -13.46 -8.61
N ASN A 243 -1.52 -12.57 -7.99
CA ASN A 243 -1.73 -11.23 -8.51
C ASN A 243 -1.95 -10.19 -7.41
N LEU A 244 -1.59 -8.93 -7.72
CA LEU A 244 -2.07 -7.73 -7.04
C LEU A 244 -3.15 -7.08 -7.90
N LEU A 245 -4.33 -6.85 -7.33
CA LEU A 245 -5.48 -6.27 -8.03
C LEU A 245 -5.70 -4.83 -7.56
N TYR A 246 -5.80 -3.89 -8.50
CA TYR A 246 -6.20 -2.52 -8.19
C TYR A 246 -7.72 -2.46 -7.99
N LEU A 247 -8.16 -1.92 -6.87
CA LEU A 247 -9.57 -1.82 -6.51
C LEU A 247 -10.13 -0.40 -6.66
N GLY A 248 -9.25 0.60 -6.82
CA GLY A 248 -9.65 2.00 -6.99
C GLY A 248 -9.12 2.92 -5.90
N GLU A 249 -9.67 4.13 -5.85
CA GLU A 249 -9.38 5.10 -4.80
C GLU A 249 -10.25 4.87 -3.57
N LEU A 250 -9.74 5.26 -2.40
CA LEU A 250 -10.49 5.32 -1.16
C LEU A 250 -10.68 6.77 -0.71
N PRO A 251 -11.84 7.10 -0.15
CA PRO A 251 -12.01 8.37 0.54
C PRO A 251 -11.09 8.43 1.77
N PHE A 252 -10.74 9.64 2.19
CA PHE A 252 -9.95 9.87 3.39
C PHE A 252 -10.50 11.02 4.24
N ASN A 253 -10.19 10.99 5.52
CA ASN A 253 -10.45 12.08 6.45
C ASN A 253 -9.20 12.35 7.28
N LEU A 254 -8.62 13.54 7.09
CA LEU A 254 -7.41 13.99 7.78
C LEU A 254 -7.71 14.94 8.94
N ASN A 255 -8.97 15.24 9.22
CA ASN A 255 -9.31 16.13 10.33
C ASN A 255 -8.97 15.48 11.66
N PRO A 256 -8.29 16.18 12.56
CA PRO A 256 -8.08 15.70 13.92
C PRO A 256 -9.43 15.35 14.56
N LYS A 257 -9.45 14.26 15.32
CA LYS A 257 -10.60 13.98 16.18
C LYS A 257 -10.66 15.06 17.26
N SER A 258 -11.78 15.75 17.34
CA SER A 258 -12.13 16.66 18.44
C SER A 258 -12.20 15.92 19.77
#